data_0c782b4285c48d6839251268dc9d3733
#
_entry.id   0c782b4285c48d6839251268dc9d3733
#
_cell.length_a   1.000
_cell.length_b   1.000
_cell.length_c   1.000
_cell.angle_alpha   90.00
_cell.angle_beta   90.00
_cell.angle_gamma   90.00
#
_symmetry.space_group_name_H-M   'P 1'
#
loop_
_entity.id
_entity.type
_entity.pdbx_description
1 polymer ?
#
loop_
_entity_poly.entity_id
_entity_poly.type
_entity_poly.pdbx_seq_one_letter_code
_entity_poly.pdbx_strand_id
1 'polypeptide(L)'
;MSVTLNLEPPPTPHTPTLQPQNALSPELTSRLATPLAIGTVAVHSRVLQSPLSGVTDLVFRRLVRRYAPQSMMYTEMVSAAELHHMRKLPRVMEVDPDERPISIQLFDRRPDFLAEAAKKAVDQGADTVDINMGCPVNKITKNGGGSSLLRDPDTAARIIETVSAAVSVPVTAKTRLGWSEDDINAVDFAQRLEAAGAQMLTLHGRTRSQGYNGTANWSWIAKVKQALSIPVIANGDIFSVDAAIECLEHTQADGVMCSRGTLGYPF
;
A
#
# COMPACT_ATOMS: atom_id res chain seq x y z
N MET A 1 20.51 -35.80 31.10
CA MET A 1 21.55 -34.75 30.90
C MET A 1 20.86 -33.59 30.15
N SER A 2 20.64 -32.49 30.89
CA SER A 2 19.96 -31.29 30.33
C SER A 2 21.05 -30.42 29.69
N VAL A 3 20.97 -30.24 28.37
CA VAL A 3 21.88 -29.34 27.66
C VAL A 3 21.29 -27.93 27.74
N THR A 4 21.85 -27.11 28.60
CA THR A 4 21.54 -25.67 28.68
C THR A 4 22.28 -24.98 27.51
N LEU A 5 21.57 -24.59 26.47
CA LEU A 5 22.08 -23.73 25.42
C LEU A 5 22.22 -22.31 26.00
N ASN A 6 23.45 -21.92 26.32
CA ASN A 6 23.79 -20.50 26.55
C ASN A 6 23.70 -19.76 25.20
N LEU A 7 22.56 -19.18 24.93
CA LEU A 7 22.41 -18.22 23.84
C LEU A 7 22.98 -16.89 24.33
N GLU A 8 24.12 -16.49 23.81
CA GLU A 8 24.58 -15.11 23.96
C GLU A 8 23.50 -14.15 23.43
N PRO A 9 23.28 -13.01 24.10
CA PRO A 9 22.35 -12.02 23.59
C PRO A 9 22.82 -11.59 22.18
N PRO A 10 21.90 -11.39 21.25
CA PRO A 10 22.27 -10.93 19.91
C PRO A 10 23.05 -9.60 20.05
N PRO A 11 24.09 -9.39 19.20
CA PRO A 11 24.85 -8.16 19.23
C PRO A 11 23.88 -6.99 19.08
N THR A 12 24.08 -5.97 19.93
CA THR A 12 23.35 -4.69 19.79
C THR A 12 23.42 -4.26 18.32
N PRO A 13 22.30 -3.98 17.68
CA PRO A 13 22.31 -3.54 16.30
C PRO A 13 23.18 -2.30 16.21
N HIS A 14 24.33 -2.40 15.54
CA HIS A 14 25.04 -1.23 15.08
C HIS A 14 24.07 -0.51 14.15
N THR A 15 23.40 0.50 14.67
CA THR A 15 22.71 1.47 13.82
C THR A 15 23.81 2.12 12.98
N PRO A 16 23.92 1.83 11.67
CA PRO A 16 24.82 2.62 10.85
C PRO A 16 24.28 4.05 10.97
N THR A 17 25.09 4.97 11.43
CA THR A 17 24.84 6.41 11.29
C THR A 17 24.99 6.72 9.80
N LEU A 18 24.01 6.28 9.01
CA LEU A 18 23.83 6.70 7.64
C LEU A 18 23.40 8.18 7.74
N GLN A 19 24.40 9.06 7.66
CA GLN A 19 24.08 10.43 7.29
C GLN A 19 23.58 10.34 5.84
N PRO A 20 22.31 10.65 5.56
CA PRO A 20 21.81 10.65 4.19
C PRO A 20 22.68 11.64 3.41
N GLN A 21 23.19 11.22 2.26
CA GLN A 21 23.96 12.09 1.37
C GLN A 21 23.09 13.22 0.82
N ASN A 22 21.76 13.05 0.88
CA ASN A 22 20.75 14.04 0.51
C ASN A 22 19.92 14.40 1.75
N ALA A 23 19.92 15.69 2.11
CA ALA A 23 19.01 16.21 3.13
C ALA A 23 17.67 16.56 2.47
N LEU A 24 16.56 16.30 3.17
CA LEU A 24 15.24 16.79 2.77
C LEU A 24 15.21 18.32 2.77
N SER A 25 14.50 18.91 1.83
CA SER A 25 14.20 20.33 1.84
C SER A 25 13.46 20.73 3.13
N PRO A 26 13.63 21.95 3.65
CA PRO A 26 12.93 22.39 4.86
C PRO A 26 11.41 22.27 4.77
N GLU A 27 10.85 22.55 3.59
CA GLU A 27 9.42 22.44 3.32
C GLU A 27 8.94 20.98 3.42
N LEU A 28 9.64 20.06 2.77
CA LEU A 28 9.32 18.63 2.83
C LEU A 28 9.52 18.08 4.24
N THR A 29 10.57 18.50 4.94
CA THR A 29 10.82 18.12 6.34
C THR A 29 9.65 18.55 7.23
N SER A 30 9.18 19.78 7.12
CA SER A 30 8.04 20.30 7.88
C SER A 30 6.76 19.49 7.59
N ARG A 31 6.50 19.20 6.32
CA ARG A 31 5.32 18.42 5.90
C ARG A 31 5.37 16.98 6.41
N LEU A 32 6.52 16.33 6.34
CA LEU A 32 6.70 14.94 6.78
C LEU A 32 6.71 14.78 8.30
N ALA A 33 6.97 15.85 9.05
CA ALA A 33 6.92 15.86 10.51
C ALA A 33 5.48 15.76 11.07
N THR A 34 4.46 16.06 10.24
CA THR A 34 3.05 15.93 10.65
C THR A 34 2.52 14.53 10.35
N PRO A 35 1.53 14.00 11.10
CA PRO A 35 0.90 12.74 10.77
C PRO A 35 0.27 12.76 9.37
N LEU A 36 0.33 11.63 8.68
CA LEU A 36 -0.39 11.40 7.42
C LEU A 36 -1.87 11.16 7.76
N ALA A 37 -2.75 12.05 7.34
CA ALA A 37 -4.18 11.89 7.51
C ALA A 37 -4.75 11.06 6.34
N ILE A 38 -5.32 9.89 6.65
CA ILE A 38 -6.06 9.04 5.70
C ILE A 38 -7.51 9.04 6.17
N GLY A 39 -8.31 9.97 5.66
CA GLY A 39 -9.64 10.23 6.20
C GLY A 39 -9.59 10.50 7.71
N THR A 40 -10.22 9.62 8.50
CA THR A 40 -10.24 9.71 9.97
C THR A 40 -9.05 9.06 10.67
N VAL A 41 -8.15 8.41 9.92
CA VAL A 41 -7.00 7.69 10.47
C VAL A 41 -5.73 8.54 10.36
N ALA A 42 -5.05 8.77 11.50
CA ALA A 42 -3.75 9.43 11.54
C ALA A 42 -2.63 8.39 11.60
N VAL A 43 -1.71 8.43 10.62
CA VAL A 43 -0.55 7.57 10.54
C VAL A 43 0.71 8.39 10.82
N HIS A 44 1.45 8.05 11.87
CA HIS A 44 2.60 8.83 12.33
C HIS A 44 3.91 8.50 11.59
N SER A 45 3.83 7.74 10.51
CA SER A 45 4.96 7.44 9.61
C SER A 45 4.60 7.79 8.18
N ARG A 46 5.57 8.31 7.44
CA ARG A 46 5.47 8.58 6.01
C ARG A 46 6.07 7.47 5.15
N VAL A 47 6.59 6.43 5.81
CA VAL A 47 7.08 5.20 5.18
C VAL A 47 6.10 4.07 5.50
N LEU A 48 5.46 3.53 4.47
CA LEU A 48 4.44 2.49 4.59
C LEU A 48 4.99 1.16 4.07
N GLN A 49 4.53 0.05 4.69
CA GLN A 49 4.84 -1.30 4.19
C GLN A 49 3.84 -1.71 3.11
N SER A 50 4.34 -2.12 1.94
CA SER A 50 3.49 -2.59 0.83
C SER A 50 2.85 -3.95 1.12
N PRO A 51 1.62 -4.20 0.62
CA PRO A 51 1.07 -5.54 0.53
C PRO A 51 1.90 -6.39 -0.45
N LEU A 52 2.40 -7.53 0.01
CA LEU A 52 3.21 -8.46 -0.77
C LEU A 52 2.66 -9.89 -0.61
N SER A 53 2.09 -10.45 -1.67
CA SER A 53 1.57 -11.83 -1.67
C SER A 53 2.66 -12.85 -1.35
N GLY A 54 2.37 -13.73 -0.39
CA GLY A 54 3.32 -14.73 0.11
C GLY A 54 4.38 -14.18 1.06
N VAL A 55 4.27 -12.91 1.48
CA VAL A 55 5.27 -12.24 2.33
C VAL A 55 4.64 -11.52 3.52
N THR A 56 3.65 -10.66 3.30
CA THR A 56 3.10 -9.81 4.36
C THR A 56 2.06 -10.55 5.21
N ASP A 57 2.42 -11.76 5.64
CA ASP A 57 1.69 -12.51 6.65
C ASP A 57 1.84 -11.89 8.04
N LEU A 58 1.13 -12.43 9.02
CA LEU A 58 1.15 -11.95 10.40
C LEU A 58 2.58 -11.88 10.99
N VAL A 59 3.43 -12.88 10.68
CA VAL A 59 4.79 -12.98 11.23
C VAL A 59 5.68 -11.87 10.66
N PHE A 60 5.63 -11.67 9.34
CA PHE A 60 6.38 -10.60 8.69
C PHE A 60 5.91 -9.20 9.16
N ARG A 61 4.60 -8.98 9.26
CA ARG A 61 4.06 -7.70 9.73
C ARG A 61 4.48 -7.39 11.17
N ARG A 62 4.47 -8.39 12.07
CA ARG A 62 5.01 -8.26 13.44
C ARG A 62 6.50 -7.93 13.46
N LEU A 63 7.29 -8.52 12.56
CA LEU A 63 8.71 -8.20 12.43
C LEU A 63 8.90 -6.74 12.02
N VAL A 64 8.21 -6.29 10.96
CA VAL A 64 8.30 -4.90 10.49
C VAL A 64 7.81 -3.92 11.56
N ARG A 65 6.75 -4.26 12.30
CA ARG A 65 6.22 -3.42 13.38
C ARG A 65 7.26 -3.10 14.47
N ARG A 66 8.20 -4.01 14.76
CA ARG A 66 9.29 -3.75 15.73
C ARG A 66 10.20 -2.60 15.30
N TYR A 67 10.40 -2.42 13.99
CA TYR A 67 11.29 -1.38 13.44
C TYR A 67 10.52 -0.14 12.98
N ALA A 68 9.26 -0.30 12.61
CA ALA A 68 8.39 0.77 12.13
C ALA A 68 7.05 0.78 12.90
N PRO A 69 7.07 1.09 14.22
CA PRO A 69 5.89 0.95 15.09
C PRO A 69 4.72 1.85 14.71
N GLN A 70 4.96 2.90 13.95
CA GLN A 70 3.96 3.89 13.55
C GLN A 70 3.59 3.83 12.06
N SER A 71 4.18 2.89 11.32
CA SER A 71 3.89 2.71 9.89
C SER A 71 2.53 2.05 9.66
N MET A 72 1.83 2.44 8.59
CA MET A 72 0.69 1.68 8.10
C MET A 72 1.18 0.36 7.52
N MET A 73 0.64 -0.74 8.02
CA MET A 73 0.87 -2.10 7.51
C MET A 73 -0.27 -2.52 6.60
N TYR A 74 0.03 -3.47 5.72
CA TYR A 74 -0.96 -4.06 4.82
C TYR A 74 -0.91 -5.58 4.92
N THR A 75 -2.07 -6.22 4.90
CA THR A 75 -2.15 -7.67 4.71
C THR A 75 -1.73 -8.05 3.29
N GLU A 76 -1.54 -9.32 3.01
CA GLU A 76 -1.60 -9.80 1.64
C GLU A 76 -2.97 -9.48 1.03
N MET A 77 -3.05 -9.45 -0.31
CA MET A 77 -4.33 -9.19 -0.97
C MET A 77 -5.29 -10.37 -0.83
N VAL A 78 -6.53 -10.10 -0.50
CA VAL A 78 -7.60 -11.09 -0.26
C VAL A 78 -8.64 -11.02 -1.37
N SER A 79 -9.02 -12.18 -1.88
CA SER A 79 -10.05 -12.29 -2.91
C SER A 79 -11.45 -12.10 -2.33
N ALA A 80 -12.17 -11.05 -2.75
CA ALA A 80 -13.55 -10.85 -2.34
C ALA A 80 -14.48 -11.97 -2.85
N ALA A 81 -14.18 -12.52 -4.05
CA ALA A 81 -14.90 -13.67 -4.57
C ALA A 81 -14.77 -14.93 -3.67
N GLU A 82 -13.56 -15.20 -3.20
CA GLU A 82 -13.33 -16.32 -2.31
C GLU A 82 -14.03 -16.10 -0.97
N LEU A 83 -13.92 -14.88 -0.40
CA LEU A 83 -14.58 -14.52 0.86
C LEU A 83 -16.11 -14.63 0.79
N HIS A 84 -16.72 -14.35 -0.37
CA HIS A 84 -18.17 -14.48 -0.55
C HIS A 84 -18.64 -15.93 -0.35
N HIS A 85 -17.82 -16.91 -0.74
CA HIS A 85 -18.16 -18.34 -0.64
C HIS A 85 -17.63 -19.00 0.62
N MET A 86 -16.75 -18.33 1.41
CA MET A 86 -16.15 -18.91 2.61
C MET A 86 -17.03 -18.72 3.84
N ARG A 87 -17.18 -19.81 4.64
CA ARG A 87 -17.81 -19.75 5.96
C ARG A 87 -16.86 -19.27 7.06
N LYS A 88 -15.56 -19.52 6.90
CA LYS A 88 -14.50 -19.13 7.83
C LYS A 88 -13.53 -18.19 7.13
N LEU A 89 -13.17 -17.10 7.79
CA LEU A 89 -12.20 -16.14 7.25
C LEU A 89 -10.81 -16.78 7.12
N PRO A 90 -10.08 -16.47 6.05
CA PRO A 90 -8.73 -16.97 5.85
C PRO A 90 -7.76 -16.26 6.83
N ARG A 91 -6.70 -16.97 7.22
CA ARG A 91 -5.68 -16.47 8.16
C ARG A 91 -5.02 -15.16 7.70
N VAL A 92 -4.96 -14.91 6.39
CA VAL A 92 -4.41 -13.67 5.84
C VAL A 92 -5.15 -12.42 6.32
N MET A 93 -6.41 -12.56 6.77
CA MET A 93 -7.21 -11.48 7.35
C MET A 93 -7.08 -11.37 8.89
N GLU A 94 -6.32 -12.26 9.53
CA GLU A 94 -6.08 -12.16 10.97
C GLU A 94 -5.29 -10.88 11.25
N VAL A 95 -5.80 -10.05 12.16
CA VAL A 95 -5.19 -8.82 12.63
C VAL A 95 -4.95 -8.95 14.13
N ASP A 96 -3.73 -8.70 14.54
CA ASP A 96 -3.38 -8.57 15.95
C ASP A 96 -3.67 -7.11 16.41
N PRO A 97 -4.27 -6.90 17.58
CA PRO A 97 -4.47 -5.55 18.12
C PRO A 97 -3.21 -4.67 18.14
N ASP A 98 -2.03 -5.29 18.31
CA ASP A 98 -0.74 -4.59 18.33
C ASP A 98 -0.22 -4.23 16.93
N GLU A 99 -0.89 -4.66 15.85
CA GLU A 99 -0.50 -4.35 14.47
C GLU A 99 -1.04 -3.03 13.93
N ARG A 100 -1.86 -2.32 14.71
CA ARG A 100 -2.46 -1.05 14.25
C ARG A 100 -1.42 0.07 14.15
N PRO A 101 -1.53 0.98 13.15
CA PRO A 101 -2.57 1.00 12.11
C PRO A 101 -2.33 -0.03 11.01
N ILE A 102 -3.41 -0.71 10.59
CA ILE A 102 -3.36 -1.78 9.58
C ILE A 102 -4.46 -1.62 8.53
N SER A 103 -4.13 -1.94 7.29
CA SER A 103 -5.05 -2.01 6.16
C SER A 103 -5.23 -3.45 5.68
N ILE A 104 -6.46 -3.88 5.47
CA ILE A 104 -6.73 -5.14 4.76
C ILE A 104 -6.91 -4.83 3.28
N GLN A 105 -6.07 -5.45 2.44
CA GLN A 105 -6.14 -5.26 0.99
C GLN A 105 -7.03 -6.31 0.34
N LEU A 106 -8.02 -5.82 -0.43
CA LEU A 106 -9.01 -6.64 -1.15
C LEU A 106 -8.82 -6.52 -2.66
N PHE A 107 -9.19 -7.57 -3.39
CA PHE A 107 -9.26 -7.50 -4.85
C PHE A 107 -10.45 -8.28 -5.41
N ASP A 108 -11.13 -7.70 -6.37
CA ASP A 108 -12.15 -8.27 -7.26
C ASP A 108 -12.47 -7.25 -8.35
N ARG A 109 -13.39 -7.57 -9.28
CA ARG A 109 -14.01 -6.64 -10.21
C ARG A 109 -15.45 -6.27 -9.86
N ARG A 110 -16.06 -6.96 -8.91
CA ARG A 110 -17.48 -6.82 -8.53
C ARG A 110 -17.60 -5.92 -7.32
N PRO A 111 -18.26 -4.76 -7.45
CA PRO A 111 -18.39 -3.80 -6.35
C PRO A 111 -19.11 -4.38 -5.13
N ASP A 112 -20.17 -5.17 -5.34
CA ASP A 112 -20.96 -5.81 -4.29
C ASP A 112 -20.16 -6.81 -3.45
N PHE A 113 -19.33 -7.64 -4.09
CA PHE A 113 -18.46 -8.58 -3.41
C PHE A 113 -17.38 -7.86 -2.60
N LEU A 114 -16.81 -6.79 -3.16
CA LEU A 114 -15.83 -5.97 -2.44
C LEU A 114 -16.45 -5.25 -1.25
N ALA A 115 -17.69 -4.76 -1.37
CA ALA A 115 -18.38 -4.15 -0.25
C ALA A 115 -18.68 -5.15 0.88
N GLU A 116 -19.10 -6.39 0.55
CA GLU A 116 -19.26 -7.45 1.54
C GLU A 116 -17.92 -7.81 2.22
N ALA A 117 -16.86 -7.97 1.42
CA ALA A 117 -15.53 -8.27 1.92
C ALA A 117 -14.96 -7.15 2.79
N ALA A 118 -15.25 -5.89 2.46
CA ALA A 118 -14.83 -4.72 3.23
C ALA A 118 -15.48 -4.70 4.62
N LYS A 119 -16.77 -5.05 4.74
CA LYS A 119 -17.42 -5.20 6.05
C LYS A 119 -16.71 -6.25 6.90
N LYS A 120 -16.40 -7.42 6.32
CA LYS A 120 -15.64 -8.47 7.00
C LYS A 120 -14.25 -7.98 7.42
N ALA A 121 -13.58 -7.15 6.61
CA ALA A 121 -12.29 -6.55 6.94
C ALA A 121 -12.39 -5.60 8.15
N VAL A 122 -13.43 -4.77 8.21
CA VAL A 122 -13.70 -3.89 9.36
C VAL A 122 -13.97 -4.69 10.62
N ASP A 123 -14.77 -5.76 10.53
CA ASP A 123 -15.05 -6.67 11.65
C ASP A 123 -13.79 -7.37 12.18
N GLN A 124 -12.75 -7.53 11.35
CA GLN A 124 -11.44 -8.04 11.75
C GLN A 124 -10.53 -6.98 12.40
N GLY A 125 -10.95 -5.71 12.45
CA GLY A 125 -10.21 -4.63 13.07
C GLY A 125 -9.33 -3.83 12.11
N ALA A 126 -9.57 -3.88 10.80
CA ALA A 126 -8.88 -3.03 9.84
C ALA A 126 -9.15 -1.54 10.12
N ASP A 127 -8.09 -0.73 10.14
CA ASP A 127 -8.20 0.74 10.25
C ASP A 127 -8.58 1.38 8.92
N THR A 128 -8.17 0.76 7.81
CA THR A 128 -8.54 1.14 6.43
C THR A 128 -8.79 -0.11 5.59
N VAL A 129 -9.56 0.04 4.52
CA VAL A 129 -9.69 -0.98 3.48
C VAL A 129 -9.01 -0.49 2.22
N ASP A 130 -8.09 -1.29 1.68
CA ASP A 130 -7.36 -0.95 0.46
C ASP A 130 -7.82 -1.82 -0.72
N ILE A 131 -8.04 -1.20 -1.87
CA ILE A 131 -8.46 -1.91 -3.08
C ILE A 131 -7.26 -2.08 -4.02
N ASN A 132 -6.94 -3.34 -4.33
CA ASN A 132 -5.87 -3.65 -5.27
C ASN A 132 -6.32 -3.42 -6.71
N MET A 133 -5.76 -2.40 -7.34
CA MET A 133 -5.97 -2.04 -8.76
C MET A 133 -4.63 -2.07 -9.54
N GLY A 134 -3.61 -2.75 -8.99
CA GLY A 134 -2.26 -2.73 -9.57
C GLY A 134 -1.60 -4.09 -9.79
N CYS A 135 -2.16 -5.19 -9.26
CA CYS A 135 -1.57 -6.53 -9.42
C CYS A 135 -1.54 -6.95 -10.90
N PRO A 136 -0.34 -7.25 -11.48
CA PRO A 136 -0.22 -7.57 -12.89
C PRO A 136 -0.42 -9.06 -13.22
N VAL A 137 -0.62 -9.90 -12.21
CA VAL A 137 -0.66 -11.36 -12.33
C VAL A 137 -1.84 -11.82 -13.21
N ASN A 138 -1.56 -12.65 -14.20
CA ASN A 138 -2.55 -13.10 -15.18
C ASN A 138 -3.78 -13.78 -14.55
N LYS A 139 -3.62 -14.55 -13.46
CA LYS A 139 -4.75 -15.18 -12.75
C LYS A 139 -5.77 -14.14 -12.26
N ILE A 140 -5.30 -12.96 -11.87
CA ILE A 140 -6.14 -11.87 -11.36
C ILE A 140 -6.70 -11.03 -12.51
N THR A 141 -5.85 -10.63 -13.45
CA THR A 141 -6.26 -9.74 -14.55
C THR A 141 -7.20 -10.41 -15.54
N LYS A 142 -7.10 -11.71 -15.76
CA LYS A 142 -8.06 -12.47 -16.59
C LYS A 142 -9.48 -12.45 -16.01
N ASN A 143 -9.60 -12.31 -14.70
CA ASN A 143 -10.88 -12.21 -14.01
C ASN A 143 -11.37 -10.75 -13.82
N GLY A 144 -10.69 -9.79 -14.43
CA GLY A 144 -11.06 -8.37 -14.43
C GLY A 144 -10.63 -7.60 -13.17
N GLY A 145 -9.93 -8.22 -12.22
CA GLY A 145 -9.40 -7.57 -11.02
C GLY A 145 -7.97 -7.04 -11.19
N GLY A 146 -7.41 -6.43 -10.14
CA GLY A 146 -6.07 -5.88 -10.15
C GLY A 146 -5.87 -4.84 -11.23
N SER A 147 -4.75 -4.89 -11.95
CA SER A 147 -4.40 -3.89 -12.97
C SER A 147 -5.29 -3.89 -14.22
N SER A 148 -6.18 -4.87 -14.42
CA SER A 148 -7.16 -4.81 -15.50
C SER A 148 -8.19 -3.69 -15.31
N LEU A 149 -8.41 -3.25 -14.06
CA LEU A 149 -9.27 -2.11 -13.74
C LEU A 149 -8.76 -0.79 -14.33
N LEU A 150 -7.47 -0.67 -14.63
CA LEU A 150 -6.92 0.48 -15.36
C LEU A 150 -7.53 0.68 -16.74
N ARG A 151 -8.06 -0.40 -17.35
CA ARG A 151 -8.75 -0.39 -18.63
C ARG A 151 -10.28 -0.26 -18.52
N ASP A 152 -10.79 -0.18 -17.28
CA ASP A 152 -12.21 -0.02 -16.98
C ASP A 152 -12.37 0.94 -15.79
N PRO A 153 -12.04 2.24 -15.98
CA PRO A 153 -12.08 3.25 -14.93
C PRO A 153 -13.46 3.44 -14.32
N ASP A 154 -14.51 3.21 -15.08
CA ASP A 154 -15.89 3.35 -14.59
C ASP A 154 -16.23 2.24 -13.58
N THR A 155 -15.78 1.01 -13.83
CA THR A 155 -15.92 -0.07 -12.84
C THR A 155 -15.04 0.19 -11.63
N ALA A 156 -13.81 0.72 -11.80
CA ALA A 156 -12.94 1.07 -10.69
C ALA A 156 -13.57 2.16 -9.79
N ALA A 157 -14.14 3.20 -10.37
CA ALA A 157 -14.85 4.24 -9.63
C ALA A 157 -16.06 3.69 -8.86
N ARG A 158 -16.89 2.86 -9.51
CA ARG A 158 -18.04 2.20 -8.85
C ARG A 158 -17.62 1.31 -7.69
N ILE A 159 -16.47 0.64 -7.79
CA ILE A 159 -15.91 -0.15 -6.69
C ILE A 159 -15.65 0.77 -5.49
N ILE A 160 -14.92 1.86 -5.68
CA ILE A 160 -14.62 2.80 -4.60
C ILE A 160 -15.89 3.36 -4.00
N GLU A 161 -16.81 3.86 -4.81
CA GLU A 161 -18.10 4.40 -4.35
C GLU A 161 -18.90 3.39 -3.52
N THR A 162 -19.04 2.15 -4.05
CA THR A 162 -19.83 1.10 -3.37
C THR A 162 -19.18 0.66 -2.06
N VAL A 163 -17.86 0.51 -2.04
CA VAL A 163 -17.13 0.11 -0.82
C VAL A 163 -17.15 1.24 0.21
N SER A 164 -16.91 2.49 -0.20
CA SER A 164 -16.94 3.66 0.70
C SER A 164 -18.32 3.86 1.34
N ALA A 165 -19.38 3.60 0.60
CA ALA A 165 -20.75 3.64 1.15
C ALA A 165 -21.06 2.48 2.13
N ALA A 166 -20.29 1.39 2.07
CA ALA A 166 -20.57 0.17 2.84
C ALA A 166 -19.84 0.09 4.19
N VAL A 167 -18.77 0.89 4.40
CA VAL A 167 -17.92 0.85 5.60
C VAL A 167 -17.70 2.24 6.18
N SER A 168 -17.36 2.32 7.48
CA SER A 168 -17.09 3.57 8.18
C SER A 168 -15.62 3.95 8.22
N VAL A 169 -14.72 3.03 7.83
CA VAL A 169 -13.27 3.27 7.77
C VAL A 169 -12.89 3.84 6.40
N PRO A 170 -11.77 4.57 6.30
CA PRO A 170 -11.28 5.08 5.03
C PRO A 170 -11.04 3.97 4.00
N VAL A 171 -11.45 4.23 2.75
CA VAL A 171 -11.17 3.36 1.60
C VAL A 171 -10.04 3.96 0.79
N THR A 172 -9.02 3.15 0.51
CA THR A 172 -7.83 3.53 -0.25
C THR A 172 -7.67 2.65 -1.49
N ALA A 173 -6.83 3.05 -2.41
CA ALA A 173 -6.51 2.23 -3.56
C ALA A 173 -5.01 2.18 -3.85
N LYS A 174 -4.53 1.02 -4.32
CA LYS A 174 -3.16 0.83 -4.80
C LYS A 174 -3.18 0.44 -6.27
N THR A 175 -2.57 1.27 -7.12
CA THR A 175 -2.64 1.14 -8.57
C THR A 175 -1.27 1.28 -9.26
N ARG A 176 -1.27 1.30 -10.60
CA ARG A 176 -0.13 1.51 -11.50
C ARG A 176 -0.40 2.67 -12.46
N LEU A 177 0.58 3.01 -13.31
CA LEU A 177 0.50 4.13 -14.26
C LEU A 177 -0.53 3.93 -15.36
N GLY A 178 -0.79 2.68 -15.74
CA GLY A 178 -1.65 2.30 -16.84
C GLY A 178 -1.42 0.85 -17.23
N TRP A 179 -2.06 0.39 -18.31
CA TRP A 179 -1.91 -0.98 -18.81
C TRP A 179 -0.56 -1.20 -19.50
N SER A 180 -0.18 -0.29 -20.39
CA SER A 180 1.07 -0.29 -21.14
C SER A 180 1.66 1.11 -21.23
N GLU A 181 2.82 1.28 -21.82
CA GLU A 181 3.45 2.59 -22.00
C GLU A 181 2.63 3.49 -22.94
N ASP A 182 1.95 2.91 -23.92
CA ASP A 182 1.06 3.62 -24.84
C ASP A 182 -0.33 3.88 -24.24
N ASP A 183 -0.60 3.34 -23.03
CA ASP A 183 -1.91 3.41 -22.36
C ASP A 183 -1.71 3.80 -20.88
N ILE A 184 -1.04 4.91 -20.67
CA ILE A 184 -0.87 5.53 -19.35
C ILE A 184 -2.02 6.50 -19.11
N ASN A 185 -2.87 6.16 -18.13
CA ASN A 185 -4.03 6.97 -17.75
C ASN A 185 -4.03 7.36 -16.27
N ALA A 186 -2.86 7.34 -15.62
CA ALA A 186 -2.71 7.47 -14.17
C ALA A 186 -3.42 8.69 -13.57
N VAL A 187 -3.37 9.86 -14.22
CA VAL A 187 -3.97 11.10 -13.70
C VAL A 187 -5.50 11.02 -13.76
N ASP A 188 -6.08 10.71 -14.93
CA ASP A 188 -7.54 10.59 -15.08
C ASP A 188 -8.10 9.49 -14.18
N PHE A 189 -7.43 8.34 -14.13
CA PHE A 189 -7.81 7.23 -13.27
C PHE A 189 -7.82 7.63 -11.79
N ALA A 190 -6.78 8.31 -11.33
CA ALA A 190 -6.65 8.78 -9.96
C ALA A 190 -7.73 9.79 -9.57
N GLN A 191 -8.03 10.77 -10.43
CA GLN A 191 -9.09 11.76 -10.23
C GLN A 191 -10.47 11.11 -10.14
N ARG A 192 -10.74 10.09 -10.94
CA ARG A 192 -12.00 9.33 -10.88
C ARG A 192 -12.14 8.56 -9.55
N LEU A 193 -11.05 7.96 -9.05
CA LEU A 193 -11.07 7.30 -7.74
C LEU A 193 -11.27 8.28 -6.59
N GLU A 194 -10.63 9.45 -6.63
CA GLU A 194 -10.85 10.51 -5.63
C GLU A 194 -12.30 10.99 -5.65
N ALA A 195 -12.84 11.29 -6.82
CA ALA A 195 -14.23 11.71 -6.99
C ALA A 195 -15.24 10.65 -6.50
N ALA A 196 -14.87 9.36 -6.59
CA ALA A 196 -15.67 8.23 -6.11
C ALA A 196 -15.55 8.00 -4.59
N GLY A 197 -14.67 8.76 -3.88
CA GLY A 197 -14.55 8.69 -2.42
C GLY A 197 -13.30 7.99 -1.90
N ALA A 198 -12.30 7.70 -2.74
CA ALA A 198 -10.99 7.24 -2.25
C ALA A 198 -10.35 8.31 -1.35
N GLN A 199 -9.77 7.89 -0.23
CA GLN A 199 -9.18 8.79 0.76
C GLN A 199 -7.65 8.75 0.82
N MET A 200 -7.01 7.92 0.05
CA MET A 200 -5.57 7.89 -0.25
C MET A 200 -5.34 7.05 -1.50
N LEU A 201 -4.34 7.42 -2.29
CA LEU A 201 -3.91 6.64 -3.44
C LEU A 201 -2.43 6.25 -3.30
N THR A 202 -2.11 4.97 -3.47
CA THR A 202 -0.72 4.51 -3.66
C THR A 202 -0.47 4.22 -5.13
N LEU A 203 0.52 4.89 -5.72
CA LEU A 203 0.84 4.75 -7.14
C LEU A 203 2.20 4.09 -7.35
N HIS A 204 2.21 2.91 -7.97
CA HIS A 204 3.44 2.28 -8.45
C HIS A 204 3.86 2.89 -9.79
N GLY A 205 5.06 3.48 -9.84
CA GLY A 205 5.61 4.19 -11.01
C GLY A 205 5.92 3.31 -12.23
N ARG A 206 5.24 2.19 -12.42
CA ARG A 206 5.32 1.30 -13.59
C ARG A 206 3.95 0.96 -14.13
N THR A 207 3.89 0.67 -15.44
CA THR A 207 2.70 0.12 -16.06
C THR A 207 2.52 -1.37 -15.74
N ARG A 208 1.35 -1.94 -16.05
CA ARG A 208 1.13 -3.39 -15.92
C ARG A 208 2.08 -4.19 -16.80
N SER A 209 2.30 -3.75 -18.04
CA SER A 209 3.15 -4.45 -19.00
C SER A 209 4.62 -4.48 -18.61
N GLN A 210 5.12 -3.43 -17.97
CA GLN A 210 6.47 -3.40 -17.41
C GLN A 210 6.67 -4.44 -16.29
N GLY A 211 5.61 -4.76 -15.54
CA GLY A 211 5.76 -5.65 -14.39
C GLY A 211 6.73 -5.09 -13.36
N TYR A 212 7.96 -5.59 -13.35
CA TYR A 212 9.08 -5.12 -12.51
C TYR A 212 10.31 -4.74 -13.35
N ASN A 213 10.21 -4.74 -14.68
CA ASN A 213 11.30 -4.38 -15.57
C ASN A 213 11.50 -2.86 -15.65
N GLY A 214 12.69 -2.43 -16.06
CA GLY A 214 13.05 -1.02 -16.16
C GLY A 214 13.03 -0.30 -14.81
N THR A 215 12.84 1.00 -14.81
CA THR A 215 12.77 1.86 -13.62
C THR A 215 11.36 2.40 -13.39
N ALA A 216 11.02 2.67 -12.14
CA ALA A 216 9.78 3.35 -11.80
C ALA A 216 9.84 4.81 -12.27
N ASN A 217 8.83 5.25 -12.99
CA ASN A 217 8.75 6.64 -13.46
C ASN A 217 8.07 7.52 -12.41
N TRP A 218 8.86 8.16 -11.58
CA TRP A 218 8.38 9.03 -10.51
C TRP A 218 7.74 10.33 -11.02
N SER A 219 8.05 10.78 -12.25
CA SER A 219 7.44 11.98 -12.82
C SER A 219 5.93 11.82 -13.03
N TRP A 220 5.44 10.61 -13.29
CA TRP A 220 4.00 10.35 -13.31
C TRP A 220 3.37 10.41 -11.92
N ILE A 221 4.11 9.99 -10.89
CA ILE A 221 3.63 10.12 -9.49
C ILE A 221 3.50 11.60 -9.13
N ALA A 222 4.49 12.43 -9.51
CA ALA A 222 4.44 13.88 -9.32
C ALA A 222 3.20 14.50 -10.00
N LYS A 223 2.89 14.13 -11.25
CA LYS A 223 1.69 14.60 -11.97
C LYS A 223 0.39 14.21 -11.25
N VAL A 224 0.30 12.98 -10.75
CA VAL A 224 -0.86 12.52 -9.98
C VAL A 224 -0.96 13.28 -8.66
N LYS A 225 0.16 13.50 -7.95
CA LYS A 225 0.16 14.30 -6.70
C LYS A 225 -0.33 15.72 -6.92
N GLN A 226 0.04 16.35 -8.03
CA GLN A 226 -0.41 17.71 -8.39
C GLN A 226 -1.92 17.76 -8.72
N ALA A 227 -2.49 16.65 -9.19
CA ALA A 227 -3.87 16.59 -9.64
C ALA A 227 -4.87 16.18 -8.54
N LEU A 228 -4.40 15.68 -7.38
CA LEU A 228 -5.24 15.18 -6.29
C LEU A 228 -5.13 16.05 -5.04
N SER A 229 -6.23 16.13 -4.29
CA SER A 229 -6.27 16.73 -2.95
C SER A 229 -6.03 15.71 -1.83
N ILE A 230 -6.34 14.44 -2.07
CA ILE A 230 -6.08 13.34 -1.12
C ILE A 230 -4.58 12.98 -1.08
N PRO A 231 -4.11 12.33 -0.01
CA PRO A 231 -2.73 11.86 0.07
C PRO A 231 -2.36 10.91 -1.07
N VAL A 232 -1.17 11.12 -1.64
CA VAL A 232 -0.56 10.25 -2.65
C VAL A 232 0.72 9.64 -2.09
N ILE A 233 0.81 8.33 -2.12
CA ILE A 233 1.96 7.55 -1.67
C ILE A 233 2.74 7.03 -2.87
N ALA A 234 4.03 7.39 -2.95
CA ALA A 234 4.91 6.95 -4.02
C ALA A 234 5.40 5.52 -3.78
N ASN A 235 5.34 4.69 -4.81
CA ASN A 235 5.82 3.31 -4.76
C ASN A 235 6.63 2.95 -6.02
N GLY A 236 7.64 2.12 -5.83
CA GLY A 236 8.55 1.63 -6.87
C GLY A 236 9.96 2.13 -6.70
N ASP A 237 10.90 1.18 -6.69
CA ASP A 237 12.34 1.37 -6.58
C ASP A 237 12.83 2.09 -5.30
N ILE A 238 12.08 1.96 -4.22
CA ILE A 238 12.49 2.44 -2.90
C ILE A 238 13.26 1.30 -2.20
N PHE A 239 14.59 1.33 -2.30
CA PHE A 239 15.49 0.32 -1.76
C PHE A 239 16.47 0.86 -0.70
N SER A 240 16.48 2.18 -0.48
CA SER A 240 17.32 2.84 0.51
C SER A 240 16.66 4.12 1.04
N VAL A 241 17.22 4.67 2.09
CA VAL A 241 16.81 5.99 2.62
C VAL A 241 17.04 7.07 1.58
N ASP A 242 18.18 7.07 0.88
CA ASP A 242 18.49 8.04 -0.18
C ASP A 242 17.47 7.97 -1.32
N ALA A 243 17.11 6.75 -1.77
CA ALA A 243 16.07 6.57 -2.78
C ALA A 243 14.69 7.07 -2.30
N ALA A 244 14.38 6.92 -1.01
CA ALA A 244 13.14 7.45 -0.44
C ALA A 244 13.14 8.98 -0.43
N ILE A 245 14.26 9.61 -0.04
CA ILE A 245 14.45 11.06 -0.05
C ILE A 245 14.34 11.61 -1.48
N GLU A 246 15.09 11.02 -2.42
CA GLU A 246 15.07 11.42 -3.82
C GLU A 246 13.65 11.30 -4.42
N CYS A 247 12.96 10.21 -4.13
CA CYS A 247 11.59 10.00 -4.57
C CYS A 247 10.64 11.07 -4.00
N LEU A 248 10.73 11.39 -2.71
CA LEU A 248 9.90 12.41 -2.07
C LEU A 248 10.18 13.80 -2.63
N GLU A 249 11.45 14.18 -2.82
CA GLU A 249 11.83 15.47 -3.42
C GLU A 249 11.32 15.57 -4.87
N HIS A 250 11.47 14.50 -5.65
CA HIS A 250 11.04 14.51 -7.05
C HIS A 250 9.51 14.52 -7.18
N THR A 251 8.81 13.75 -6.37
CA THR A 251 7.36 13.54 -6.54
C THR A 251 6.51 14.50 -5.75
N GLN A 252 7.03 15.06 -4.67
CA GLN A 252 6.29 15.80 -3.66
C GLN A 252 5.14 14.97 -3.05
N ALA A 253 5.23 13.64 -3.12
CA ALA A 253 4.26 12.72 -2.53
C ALA A 253 4.17 12.88 -1.00
N ASP A 254 3.08 12.45 -0.41
CA ASP A 254 2.83 12.58 1.04
C ASP A 254 3.55 11.50 1.86
N GLY A 255 4.10 10.51 1.20
CA GLY A 255 4.90 9.43 1.78
C GLY A 255 5.40 8.46 0.71
N VAL A 256 6.14 7.48 1.14
CA VAL A 256 6.64 6.39 0.29
C VAL A 256 6.15 5.04 0.79
N MET A 257 5.98 4.09 -0.12
CA MET A 257 5.65 2.70 0.22
C MET A 257 6.80 1.79 -0.21
N CYS A 258 7.43 1.13 0.77
CA CYS A 258 8.47 0.15 0.56
C CYS A 258 7.85 -1.22 0.23
N SER A 259 8.41 -1.91 -0.74
CA SER A 259 8.00 -3.25 -1.17
C SER A 259 9.18 -4.21 -1.01
N ARG A 260 9.82 -4.61 -2.09
CA ARG A 260 10.97 -5.52 -2.08
C ARG A 260 12.17 -4.99 -1.27
N GLY A 261 12.27 -3.68 -1.09
CA GLY A 261 13.32 -3.06 -0.29
C GLY A 261 13.31 -3.46 1.19
N THR A 262 12.19 -3.95 1.73
CA THR A 262 12.10 -4.44 3.11
C THR A 262 12.43 -5.92 3.26
N LEU A 263 12.60 -6.67 2.15
CA LEU A 263 12.93 -8.08 2.19
C LEU A 263 14.39 -8.28 2.62
N GLY A 264 14.59 -8.91 3.79
CA GLY A 264 15.90 -9.03 4.41
C GLY A 264 16.41 -7.77 5.13
N TYR A 265 15.71 -6.64 4.96
CA TYR A 265 16.05 -5.33 5.54
C TYR A 265 14.77 -4.59 5.98
N PRO A 266 14.07 -5.07 7.03
CA PRO A 266 12.79 -4.49 7.47
C PRO A 266 12.95 -3.17 8.26
N PHE A 267 14.17 -2.67 8.40
CA PHE A 267 14.56 -1.48 9.18
C PHE A 267 15.25 -0.41 8.31
#